data_4649e0fe32468658287ffbef24528958
#
_entry.id   4649e0fe32468658287ffbef24528958
#
_cell.length_a   1.000
_cell.length_b   1.000
_cell.length_c   1.000
_cell.angle_alpha   90.00
_cell.angle_beta   90.00
_cell.angle_gamma   90.00
#
_symmetry.space_group_name_H-M   'P 1'
#
loop_
_entity.id
_entity.type
_entity.pdbx_description
1 polymer ?
#
loop_
_entity_poly.entity_id
_entity_poly.type
_entity_poly.pdbx_seq_one_letter_code
_entity_poly.pdbx_strand_id
1 'polypeptide(L)'
;MISSRRKFIRHASLYSLGFLGLKQLSAVAPSGARAIGYGPLQPDPRGMFDLPKGFKYRVIARQGERMADQLLRPGDPDGMAAFALAQGKIGLVCNHELSQDETAKGAFGPQNENFSPELQRQCYDPGRGKGPQLGGTTTIIYDPARERTELQYLSLGGTDRNCAGGPTPWNSWITCEETNLRADRIASKDHGYNFEVPVSNQVSL
;
A
#
# COMPACT_ATOMS: atom_id res chain seq x y z
N MET A 1 34.89 -20.44 1.02
CA MET A 1 35.17 -21.06 -0.30
C MET A 1 34.77 -20.08 -1.40
N ILE A 2 35.73 -19.44 -2.07
CA ILE A 2 35.47 -18.49 -3.15
C ILE A 2 35.16 -19.29 -4.41
N SER A 3 33.94 -19.27 -4.89
CA SER A 3 33.57 -19.90 -6.16
C SER A 3 34.29 -19.19 -7.30
N SER A 4 35.01 -19.93 -8.17
CA SER A 4 35.70 -19.30 -9.30
C SER A 4 34.68 -18.70 -10.30
N ARG A 5 35.03 -17.57 -10.96
CA ARG A 5 34.20 -16.91 -11.99
C ARG A 5 33.69 -17.89 -13.05
N ARG A 6 34.46 -18.88 -13.44
CA ARG A 6 34.07 -19.95 -14.39
C ARG A 6 32.93 -20.82 -13.84
N LYS A 7 32.95 -21.18 -12.55
CA LYS A 7 31.88 -21.98 -11.93
C LYS A 7 30.59 -21.15 -11.84
N PHE A 8 30.69 -19.86 -11.51
CA PHE A 8 29.55 -18.97 -11.49
C PHE A 8 28.88 -18.83 -12.86
N ILE A 9 29.65 -18.53 -13.93
CA ILE A 9 29.13 -18.40 -15.30
C ILE A 9 28.47 -19.70 -15.76
N ARG A 10 29.09 -20.85 -15.49
CA ARG A 10 28.53 -22.17 -15.86
C ARG A 10 27.18 -22.44 -15.16
N HIS A 11 27.04 -22.12 -13.88
CA HIS A 11 25.77 -22.28 -13.18
C HIS A 11 24.74 -21.29 -13.66
N ALA A 12 25.09 -20.03 -13.86
CA ALA A 12 24.17 -19.02 -14.41
C ALA A 12 23.63 -19.42 -15.79
N SER A 13 24.48 -19.95 -16.68
CA SER A 13 24.04 -20.45 -17.99
C SER A 13 23.11 -21.66 -17.87
N LEU A 14 23.34 -22.57 -16.94
CA LEU A 14 22.45 -23.72 -16.71
C LEU A 14 21.07 -23.30 -16.18
N TYR A 15 21.02 -22.29 -15.30
CA TYR A 15 19.74 -21.74 -14.83
C TYR A 15 18.98 -21.03 -15.96
N SER A 16 19.68 -20.27 -16.82
CA SER A 16 19.06 -19.60 -17.96
C SER A 16 18.47 -20.59 -18.97
N LEU A 17 19.16 -21.72 -19.23
CA LEU A 17 18.62 -22.80 -20.09
C LEU A 17 17.41 -23.49 -19.44
N GLY A 18 17.36 -23.61 -18.11
CA GLY A 18 16.18 -24.11 -17.37
C GLY A 18 14.94 -23.22 -17.60
N PHE A 19 15.09 -21.90 -17.58
CA PHE A 19 14.01 -20.96 -17.87
C PHE A 19 13.51 -21.02 -19.32
N LEU A 20 14.40 -21.26 -20.30
CA LEU A 20 14.00 -21.47 -21.69
C LEU A 20 13.22 -22.78 -21.88
N GLY A 21 13.59 -23.83 -21.14
CA GLY A 21 12.86 -25.10 -21.13
C GLY A 21 11.47 -25.00 -20.52
N LEU A 22 11.27 -24.19 -19.48
CA LEU A 22 9.95 -23.91 -18.89
C LEU A 22 9.01 -23.22 -19.90
N LYS A 23 9.54 -22.35 -20.75
CA LYS A 23 8.75 -21.68 -21.77
C LYS A 23 8.26 -22.65 -22.88
N GLN A 24 9.02 -23.67 -23.18
CA GLN A 24 8.62 -24.74 -24.11
C GLN A 24 7.64 -25.73 -23.48
N LEU A 25 7.77 -26.05 -22.20
CA LEU A 25 6.80 -26.87 -21.46
C LEU A 25 5.41 -26.26 -21.40
N SER A 26 5.31 -24.93 -21.28
CA SER A 26 4.01 -24.23 -21.34
C SER A 26 3.41 -24.18 -22.74
N ALA A 27 4.21 -24.35 -23.80
CA ALA A 27 3.73 -24.39 -25.18
C ALA A 27 3.26 -25.80 -25.62
N VAL A 28 3.57 -26.84 -24.87
CA VAL A 28 3.23 -28.27 -25.16
C VAL A 28 2.16 -28.78 -24.17
N ALA A 29 1.38 -27.92 -23.55
CA ALA A 29 0.24 -28.37 -22.77
C ALA A 29 -0.75 -29.10 -23.69
N PRO A 30 -1.10 -30.39 -23.44
CA PRO A 30 -2.03 -31.10 -24.28
C PRO A 30 -3.38 -30.36 -24.30
N SER A 31 -3.98 -30.23 -25.47
CA SER A 31 -5.31 -29.66 -25.72
C SER A 31 -6.41 -30.48 -25.01
N GLY A 32 -6.43 -30.45 -23.70
CA GLY A 32 -7.29 -31.23 -22.79
C GLY A 32 -6.85 -31.13 -21.34
N ALA A 33 -5.69 -30.49 -21.05
CA ALA A 33 -5.32 -30.17 -19.68
C ALA A 33 -6.38 -29.22 -19.12
N ARG A 34 -7.10 -29.65 -18.06
CA ARG A 34 -7.96 -28.76 -17.27
C ARG A 34 -7.11 -27.54 -16.92
N ALA A 35 -7.52 -26.35 -17.38
CA ALA A 35 -6.88 -25.12 -17.01
C ALA A 35 -6.85 -25.06 -15.48
N ILE A 36 -5.66 -25.17 -14.88
CA ILE A 36 -5.46 -24.97 -13.45
C ILE A 36 -5.62 -23.46 -13.26
N GLY A 37 -6.77 -23.04 -12.69
CA GLY A 37 -7.06 -21.63 -12.47
C GLY A 37 -8.55 -21.31 -12.63
N TYR A 38 -8.84 -20.03 -12.62
CA TYR A 38 -10.22 -19.51 -12.67
C TYR A 38 -10.78 -19.34 -14.12
N GLY A 39 -10.03 -19.78 -15.11
CA GLY A 39 -10.40 -19.65 -16.53
C GLY A 39 -9.89 -18.34 -17.16
N PRO A 40 -10.24 -18.10 -18.45
CA PRO A 40 -9.76 -16.94 -19.19
C PRO A 40 -10.33 -15.64 -18.60
N LEU A 41 -9.54 -14.56 -18.69
CA LEU A 41 -9.97 -13.22 -18.37
C LEU A 41 -11.00 -12.74 -19.39
N GLN A 42 -12.04 -12.06 -18.92
CA GLN A 42 -13.06 -11.41 -19.71
C GLN A 42 -12.79 -9.90 -19.71
N PRO A 43 -12.87 -9.23 -20.90
CA PRO A 43 -12.66 -7.78 -20.96
C PRO A 43 -13.65 -7.03 -20.08
N ASP A 44 -13.13 -6.10 -19.26
CA ASP A 44 -13.95 -5.22 -18.44
C ASP A 44 -14.50 -4.06 -19.28
N PRO A 45 -15.82 -3.88 -19.37
CA PRO A 45 -16.41 -2.74 -20.09
C PRO A 45 -15.98 -1.36 -19.54
N ARG A 46 -15.53 -1.30 -18.28
CA ARG A 46 -15.00 -0.07 -17.65
C ARG A 46 -13.50 0.10 -17.83
N GLY A 47 -12.81 -0.89 -18.37
CA GLY A 47 -11.38 -0.85 -18.67
C GLY A 47 -10.46 -0.77 -17.46
N MET A 48 -10.92 -1.25 -16.29
CA MET A 48 -10.11 -1.24 -15.06
C MET A 48 -9.40 -2.57 -14.80
N PHE A 49 -10.17 -3.67 -14.75
CA PHE A 49 -9.65 -5.00 -14.44
C PHE A 49 -10.37 -6.09 -15.25
N ASP A 50 -9.67 -6.75 -16.14
CA ASP A 50 -10.15 -7.98 -16.75
C ASP A 50 -10.15 -9.10 -15.70
N LEU A 51 -11.30 -9.75 -15.50
CA LEU A 51 -11.48 -10.77 -14.48
C LEU A 51 -12.00 -12.07 -15.09
N PRO A 52 -11.71 -13.24 -14.49
CA PRO A 52 -12.34 -14.49 -14.87
C PRO A 52 -13.86 -14.45 -14.65
N LYS A 53 -14.59 -15.29 -15.38
CA LYS A 53 -16.04 -15.41 -15.23
C LYS A 53 -16.45 -15.66 -13.77
N GLY A 54 -17.41 -14.88 -13.29
CA GLY A 54 -17.93 -14.99 -11.92
C GLY A 54 -17.20 -14.13 -10.88
N PHE A 55 -16.06 -13.53 -11.24
CA PHE A 55 -15.38 -12.56 -10.39
C PHE A 55 -15.95 -11.16 -10.60
N LYS A 56 -15.92 -10.37 -9.52
CA LYS A 56 -16.36 -8.98 -9.51
C LYS A 56 -15.34 -8.15 -8.74
N TYR A 57 -15.25 -6.86 -9.07
CA TYR A 57 -14.51 -5.91 -8.26
C TYR A 57 -15.38 -4.72 -7.89
N ARG A 58 -15.00 -4.07 -6.80
CA ARG A 58 -15.60 -2.81 -6.35
C ARG A 58 -14.49 -1.84 -5.95
N VAL A 59 -14.57 -0.63 -6.43
CA VAL A 59 -13.72 0.45 -5.94
C VAL A 59 -14.31 0.91 -4.60
N ILE A 60 -13.53 0.82 -3.53
CA ILE A 60 -13.94 1.16 -2.17
C ILE A 60 -13.34 2.48 -1.67
N ALA A 61 -12.33 3.00 -2.35
CA ALA A 61 -11.69 4.27 -2.03
C ALA A 61 -10.93 4.80 -3.25
N ARG A 62 -10.86 6.13 -3.39
CA ARG A 62 -10.11 6.82 -4.45
C ARG A 62 -9.29 7.95 -3.87
N GLN A 63 -8.12 8.21 -4.45
CA GLN A 63 -7.32 9.40 -4.14
C GLN A 63 -8.19 10.67 -4.24
N GLY A 64 -8.02 11.59 -3.31
CA GLY A 64 -8.72 12.87 -3.28
C GLY A 64 -10.14 12.83 -2.74
N GLU A 65 -10.70 11.65 -2.45
CA GLU A 65 -11.98 11.56 -1.72
C GLU A 65 -11.83 12.11 -0.30
N ARG A 66 -12.84 12.85 0.16
CA ARG A 66 -12.88 13.35 1.54
C ARG A 66 -13.23 12.23 2.49
N MET A 67 -12.37 12.03 3.48
CA MET A 67 -12.50 11.02 4.52
C MET A 67 -13.30 11.53 5.73
N ALA A 68 -13.56 10.67 6.72
CA ALA A 68 -14.34 11.01 7.91
C ALA A 68 -13.68 12.09 8.80
N ASP A 69 -12.36 12.11 8.82
CA ASP A 69 -11.53 13.13 9.48
C ASP A 69 -11.43 14.45 8.72
N GLN A 70 -12.16 14.60 7.63
CA GLN A 70 -12.18 15.75 6.73
C GLN A 70 -10.89 15.93 5.91
N LEU A 71 -9.94 15.05 6.01
CA LEU A 71 -8.75 15.02 5.17
C LEU A 71 -9.04 14.37 3.82
N LEU A 72 -8.16 14.56 2.86
CA LEU A 72 -8.24 13.89 1.57
C LEU A 72 -7.57 12.52 1.64
N ARG A 73 -8.14 11.52 0.98
CA ARG A 73 -7.45 10.25 0.85
C ARG A 73 -6.16 10.44 0.03
N PRO A 74 -5.01 10.07 0.56
CA PRO A 74 -3.74 10.20 -0.15
C PRO A 74 -3.68 9.28 -1.38
N GLY A 75 -2.79 9.63 -2.30
CA GLY A 75 -2.42 8.81 -3.44
C GLY A 75 -1.39 7.74 -3.11
N ASP A 76 -0.85 7.15 -4.16
CA ASP A 76 0.23 6.17 -4.15
C ASP A 76 0.06 5.10 -3.05
N PRO A 77 -1.07 4.34 -3.11
CA PRO A 77 -1.30 3.23 -2.18
C PRO A 77 -0.29 2.13 -2.44
N ASP A 78 0.29 1.58 -1.38
CA ASP A 78 1.26 0.50 -1.44
C ASP A 78 0.89 -0.64 -0.47
N GLY A 79 1.82 -1.15 0.33
CA GLY A 79 1.60 -2.26 1.25
C GLY A 79 0.34 -2.10 2.09
N MET A 80 -0.47 -3.15 2.15
CA MET A 80 -1.71 -3.15 2.93
C MET A 80 -2.03 -4.52 3.50
N ALA A 81 -2.86 -4.53 4.56
CA ALA A 81 -3.42 -5.75 5.11
C ALA A 81 -4.89 -5.60 5.47
N ALA A 82 -5.56 -6.76 5.54
CA ALA A 82 -6.94 -6.88 5.99
C ALA A 82 -7.00 -7.55 7.36
N PHE A 83 -7.83 -7.02 8.24
CA PHE A 83 -8.01 -7.46 9.63
C PHE A 83 -9.48 -7.77 9.87
N ALA A 84 -9.75 -8.93 10.48
CA ALA A 84 -11.10 -9.26 10.91
C ALA A 84 -11.51 -8.40 12.11
N LEU A 85 -12.66 -7.75 12.02
CA LEU A 85 -13.24 -6.94 13.09
C LEU A 85 -14.54 -7.55 13.60
N ALA A 86 -15.03 -7.03 14.71
CA ALA A 86 -16.32 -7.43 15.25
C ALA A 86 -17.47 -7.25 14.23
N GLN A 87 -18.53 -8.02 14.37
CA GLN A 87 -19.73 -7.98 13.53
C GLN A 87 -19.45 -8.30 12.04
N GLY A 88 -18.40 -9.06 11.73
CA GLY A 88 -18.06 -9.46 10.37
C GLY A 88 -17.51 -8.35 9.50
N LYS A 89 -17.13 -7.21 10.07
CA LYS A 89 -16.46 -6.10 9.36
C LYS A 89 -14.99 -6.41 9.10
N ILE A 90 -14.41 -5.69 8.16
CA ILE A 90 -13.02 -5.78 7.78
C ILE A 90 -12.37 -4.42 7.94
N GLY A 91 -11.27 -4.36 8.69
CA GLY A 91 -10.36 -3.23 8.72
C GLY A 91 -9.30 -3.40 7.65
N LEU A 92 -9.09 -2.40 6.81
CA LEU A 92 -8.01 -2.36 5.84
C LEU A 92 -7.06 -1.24 6.22
N VAL A 93 -5.78 -1.53 6.43
CA VAL A 93 -4.75 -0.50 6.63
C VAL A 93 -3.88 -0.49 5.39
N CYS A 94 -3.72 0.70 4.80
CA CYS A 94 -3.02 0.89 3.53
C CYS A 94 -1.94 1.95 3.71
N ASN A 95 -0.72 1.63 3.30
CA ASN A 95 0.38 2.59 3.18
C ASN A 95 0.14 3.59 2.05
N HIS A 96 0.75 4.76 2.18
CA HIS A 96 0.86 5.77 1.13
C HIS A 96 2.33 6.15 0.96
N GLU A 97 2.92 5.76 -0.17
CA GLU A 97 4.34 5.99 -0.46
C GLU A 97 4.57 7.39 -1.05
N LEU A 98 4.41 8.41 -0.22
CA LEU A 98 4.52 9.80 -0.64
C LEU A 98 5.73 10.50 0.00
N SER A 99 6.39 11.34 -0.78
CA SER A 99 7.42 12.28 -0.35
C SER A 99 6.85 13.69 -0.17
N GLN A 100 7.56 14.57 0.53
CA GLN A 100 7.11 15.91 0.92
C GLN A 100 6.69 16.81 -0.26
N ASP A 101 7.25 16.62 -1.43
CA ASP A 101 6.99 17.43 -2.63
C ASP A 101 5.73 16.99 -3.41
N GLU A 102 5.11 15.87 -3.02
CA GLU A 102 3.94 15.31 -3.71
C GLU A 102 2.60 15.82 -3.13
N THR A 103 2.54 17.10 -2.79
CA THR A 103 1.39 17.73 -2.09
C THR A 103 0.05 17.52 -2.80
N ALA A 104 0.04 17.47 -4.14
CA ALA A 104 -1.18 17.22 -4.92
C ALA A 104 -1.82 15.83 -4.65
N LYS A 105 -1.06 14.90 -4.08
CA LYS A 105 -1.52 13.57 -3.70
C LYS A 105 -1.65 13.39 -2.18
N GLY A 106 -1.21 14.36 -1.38
CA GLY A 106 -1.19 14.29 0.08
C GLY A 106 -2.57 14.41 0.73
N ALA A 107 -2.65 14.02 2.00
CA ALA A 107 -3.88 14.09 2.78
C ALA A 107 -4.32 15.52 3.09
N PHE A 108 -3.40 16.47 3.11
CA PHE A 108 -3.60 17.80 3.66
C PHE A 108 -4.02 18.83 2.62
N GLY A 109 -4.28 18.41 1.38
CA GLY A 109 -4.62 19.26 0.25
C GLY A 109 -3.39 19.69 -0.58
N PRO A 110 -3.59 20.15 -1.82
CA PRO A 110 -2.50 20.45 -2.76
C PRO A 110 -1.49 21.51 -2.30
N GLN A 111 -1.87 22.32 -1.32
CA GLN A 111 -1.03 23.35 -0.72
C GLN A 111 -0.86 23.12 0.79
N ASN A 112 -1.19 21.94 1.30
CA ASN A 112 -1.25 21.59 2.71
C ASN A 112 -2.21 22.52 3.52
N GLU A 113 -3.22 23.07 2.86
CA GLU A 113 -4.16 24.03 3.44
C GLU A 113 -5.01 23.46 4.57
N ASN A 114 -5.15 22.13 4.64
CA ASN A 114 -5.86 21.43 5.70
C ASN A 114 -4.92 20.99 6.86
N PHE A 115 -3.62 21.34 6.81
CA PHE A 115 -2.65 20.94 7.84
C PHE A 115 -2.71 21.88 9.04
N SER A 116 -3.65 21.63 9.94
CA SER A 116 -3.92 22.44 11.12
C SER A 116 -2.83 22.34 12.20
N PRO A 117 -2.74 23.30 13.16
CA PRO A 117 -1.84 23.17 14.31
C PRO A 117 -2.10 21.94 15.18
N GLU A 118 -3.30 21.38 15.15
CA GLU A 118 -3.62 20.12 15.84
C GLU A 118 -2.96 18.93 15.14
N LEU A 119 -3.10 18.83 13.82
CA LEU A 119 -2.45 17.80 13.01
C LEU A 119 -0.93 17.88 13.09
N GLN A 120 -0.35 19.07 13.23
CA GLN A 120 1.09 19.24 13.46
C GLN A 120 1.58 18.53 14.73
N ARG A 121 0.77 18.45 15.77
CA ARG A 121 1.12 17.74 16.99
C ARG A 121 0.92 16.23 16.93
N GLN A 122 0.03 15.78 16.04
CA GLN A 122 -0.30 14.36 15.86
C GLN A 122 0.60 13.68 14.83
N CYS A 123 1.03 14.40 13.81
CA CYS A 123 1.93 13.87 12.79
C CYS A 123 3.33 13.59 13.35
N TYR A 124 3.97 12.54 12.83
CA TYR A 124 5.34 12.20 13.20
C TYR A 124 6.30 13.34 12.89
N ASP A 125 6.37 13.78 11.64
CA ASP A 125 7.19 14.94 11.22
C ASP A 125 6.31 16.03 10.58
N PRO A 126 6.09 17.15 11.28
CA PRO A 126 5.37 18.29 10.73
C PRO A 126 6.20 19.12 9.74
N GLY A 127 7.46 18.75 9.50
CA GLY A 127 8.38 19.49 8.63
C GLY A 127 8.96 20.77 9.24
N ARG A 128 9.80 21.45 8.48
CA ARG A 128 10.40 22.74 8.84
C ARG A 128 10.03 23.80 7.81
N GLY A 129 8.83 24.40 7.96
CA GLY A 129 8.41 25.56 7.16
C GLY A 129 7.99 25.28 5.71
N LYS A 130 8.12 24.06 5.21
CA LYS A 130 7.65 23.62 3.88
C LYS A 130 6.44 22.69 3.92
N GLY A 131 5.88 22.44 5.09
CA GLY A 131 4.81 21.48 5.31
C GLY A 131 5.32 20.15 5.84
N PRO A 132 4.39 19.22 6.18
CA PRO A 132 4.70 17.92 6.73
C PRO A 132 5.35 16.99 5.72
N GLN A 133 5.94 15.90 6.20
CA GLN A 133 6.10 14.71 5.37
C GLN A 133 4.72 14.14 5.03
N LEU A 134 4.56 13.56 3.85
CA LEU A 134 3.23 13.20 3.31
C LEU A 134 2.95 11.69 3.28
N GLY A 135 3.94 10.87 3.63
CA GLY A 135 3.75 9.46 3.87
C GLY A 135 2.85 9.21 5.08
N GLY A 136 2.37 7.99 5.17
CA GLY A 136 1.50 7.56 6.25
C GLY A 136 0.67 6.35 5.91
N THR A 137 -0.40 6.17 6.66
CA THR A 137 -1.38 5.12 6.40
C THR A 137 -2.81 5.66 6.48
N THR A 138 -3.71 5.02 5.74
CA THR A 138 -5.15 5.17 5.95
C THR A 138 -5.76 3.88 6.45
N THR A 139 -6.75 4.00 7.33
CA THR A 139 -7.59 2.88 7.76
C THR A 139 -8.98 3.00 7.15
N ILE A 140 -9.47 1.89 6.59
CA ILE A 140 -10.83 1.76 6.04
C ILE A 140 -11.55 0.69 6.84
N ILE A 141 -12.75 0.97 7.30
CA ILE A 141 -13.68 -0.02 7.84
C ILE A 141 -14.70 -0.36 6.76
N TYR A 142 -14.67 -1.58 6.31
CA TYR A 142 -15.54 -2.09 5.25
C TYR A 142 -16.56 -3.08 5.80
N ASP A 143 -17.82 -2.92 5.41
CA ASP A 143 -18.90 -3.87 5.69
C ASP A 143 -19.14 -4.74 4.45
N PRO A 144 -18.71 -6.01 4.44
CA PRO A 144 -18.90 -6.89 3.30
C PRO A 144 -20.36 -7.30 3.11
N ALA A 145 -21.18 -7.33 4.17
CA ALA A 145 -22.60 -7.67 4.06
C ALA A 145 -23.41 -6.56 3.36
N ARG A 146 -23.02 -5.30 3.55
CA ARG A 146 -23.62 -4.14 2.88
C ARG A 146 -22.80 -3.66 1.66
N GLU A 147 -21.67 -4.31 1.41
CA GLU A 147 -20.74 -3.99 0.33
C GLU A 147 -20.34 -2.50 0.29
N ARG A 148 -20.04 -1.90 1.45
CA ARG A 148 -19.71 -0.46 1.53
C ARG A 148 -18.61 -0.15 2.55
N THR A 149 -17.90 0.94 2.28
CA THR A 149 -17.04 1.60 3.26
C THR A 149 -17.90 2.34 4.28
N GLU A 150 -17.73 2.07 5.57
CA GLU A 150 -18.41 2.74 6.67
C GLU A 150 -17.60 3.88 7.26
N LEU A 151 -16.27 3.72 7.29
CA LEU A 151 -15.35 4.70 7.84
C LEU A 151 -14.05 4.67 7.05
N GLN A 152 -13.43 5.84 6.87
CA GLN A 152 -12.10 6.00 6.30
C GLN A 152 -11.44 7.22 6.91
N TYR A 153 -10.18 7.09 7.34
CA TYR A 153 -9.44 8.17 7.99
C TYR A 153 -7.92 7.96 7.84
N LEU A 154 -7.16 9.05 8.02
CA LEU A 154 -5.70 9.00 8.13
C LEU A 154 -5.33 8.42 9.50
N SER A 155 -4.66 7.29 9.53
CA SER A 155 -4.31 6.58 10.77
C SER A 155 -2.84 6.71 11.17
N LEU A 156 -2.01 7.26 10.30
CA LEU A 156 -0.64 7.71 10.54
C LEU A 156 -0.31 8.79 9.53
N GLY A 157 0.30 9.87 9.94
CA GLY A 157 0.73 10.95 9.05
C GLY A 157 2.08 11.55 9.46
N GLY A 158 2.72 12.23 8.51
CA GLY A 158 4.00 12.87 8.74
C GLY A 158 5.20 11.91 8.66
N THR A 159 5.03 10.76 8.10
CA THR A 159 6.12 9.83 7.74
C THR A 159 6.53 10.04 6.28
N ASP A 160 7.57 9.36 5.82
CA ASP A 160 8.13 9.52 4.47
C ASP A 160 8.20 8.17 3.76
N ARG A 161 7.52 8.06 2.59
CA ARG A 161 7.57 6.91 1.71
C ARG A 161 7.26 5.57 2.41
N ASN A 162 6.07 5.45 3.00
CA ASN A 162 5.62 4.19 3.58
C ASN A 162 5.31 3.18 2.48
N CYS A 163 6.17 2.18 2.34
CA CYS A 163 6.14 1.21 1.26
C CYS A 163 5.64 -0.16 1.76
N ALA A 164 6.50 -0.94 2.39
CA ALA A 164 6.20 -2.29 2.85
C ALA A 164 5.67 -2.32 4.29
N GLY A 165 5.37 -3.53 4.78
CA GLY A 165 4.95 -3.74 6.16
C GLY A 165 4.47 -5.17 6.42
N GLY A 166 3.86 -5.38 7.59
CA GLY A 166 3.33 -6.67 7.98
C GLY A 166 2.25 -6.57 9.07
N PRO A 167 1.24 -7.47 9.06
CA PRO A 167 0.25 -7.54 10.12
C PRO A 167 0.86 -8.19 11.37
N THR A 168 0.52 -7.68 12.54
CA THR A 168 0.85 -8.31 13.81
C THR A 168 -0.23 -9.29 14.25
N PRO A 169 0.09 -10.26 15.12
CA PRO A 169 -0.92 -11.17 15.69
C PRO A 169 -1.97 -10.49 16.59
N TRP A 170 -1.74 -9.26 17.01
CA TRP A 170 -2.62 -8.48 17.90
C TRP A 170 -3.40 -7.36 17.19
N ASN A 171 -3.65 -7.54 15.87
CA ASN A 171 -4.46 -6.64 15.06
C ASN A 171 -3.90 -5.22 14.92
N SER A 172 -2.62 -5.08 14.64
CA SER A 172 -2.01 -3.86 14.17
C SER A 172 -1.24 -4.09 12.86
N TRP A 173 -0.97 -3.02 12.16
CA TRP A 173 -0.13 -3.00 10.96
C TRP A 173 1.23 -2.37 11.32
N ILE A 174 2.32 -3.03 11.01
CA ILE A 174 3.65 -2.40 11.01
C ILE A 174 3.89 -1.84 9.62
N THR A 175 4.01 -0.53 9.50
CA THR A 175 4.41 0.14 8.26
C THR A 175 5.87 0.52 8.31
N CYS A 176 6.56 0.45 7.17
CA CYS A 176 7.99 0.73 7.06
C CYS A 176 8.22 1.88 6.09
N GLU A 177 9.02 2.86 6.50
CA GLU A 177 9.52 3.91 5.62
C GLU A 177 10.64 3.38 4.71
N GLU A 178 10.59 3.67 3.41
CA GLU A 178 11.66 3.36 2.46
C GLU A 178 12.51 4.61 2.17
N THR A 179 13.14 5.13 3.20
CA THR A 179 13.93 6.36 3.13
C THR A 179 15.08 6.35 4.12
N ASN A 180 16.06 7.20 3.87
CA ASN A 180 17.14 7.51 4.81
C ASN A 180 17.22 9.02 5.10
N LEU A 181 16.11 9.74 4.93
CA LEU A 181 15.98 11.16 5.18
C LEU A 181 16.43 11.49 6.61
N ARG A 182 17.23 12.53 6.77
CA ARG A 182 17.70 13.02 8.08
C ARG A 182 17.13 14.40 8.36
N ALA A 183 17.00 14.70 9.65
CA ALA A 183 16.59 16.02 10.09
C ALA A 183 17.53 17.09 9.50
N ASP A 184 16.94 18.01 8.75
CA ASP A 184 17.67 19.06 8.04
C ASP A 184 16.81 20.35 7.92
N ARG A 185 16.91 21.04 6.78
CA ARG A 185 16.12 22.25 6.51
C ARG A 185 14.66 21.98 6.15
N ILE A 186 14.30 20.75 5.78
CA ILE A 186 12.96 20.38 5.35
C ILE A 186 12.29 19.40 6.31
N ALA A 187 13.02 18.39 6.80
CA ALA A 187 12.56 17.43 7.79
C ALA A 187 12.92 17.90 9.20
N SER A 188 12.00 17.78 10.15
CA SER A 188 12.25 18.09 11.55
C SER A 188 12.78 16.92 12.35
N LYS A 189 12.62 15.70 11.83
CA LYS A 189 13.04 14.44 12.43
C LYS A 189 13.80 13.57 11.43
N ASP A 190 14.54 12.59 11.96
CA ASP A 190 15.10 11.51 11.16
C ASP A 190 14.00 10.51 10.74
N HIS A 191 14.18 9.88 9.60
CA HIS A 191 13.30 8.91 9.00
C HIS A 191 14.01 7.59 8.70
N GLY A 192 13.26 6.60 8.15
CA GLY A 192 13.71 5.24 7.91
C GLY A 192 13.34 4.31 9.07
N TYR A 193 12.22 4.57 9.72
CA TYR A 193 11.71 3.81 10.86
C TYR A 193 10.51 2.95 10.48
N ASN A 194 10.15 2.08 11.42
CA ASN A 194 8.91 1.32 11.38
C ASN A 194 7.94 1.90 12.42
N PHE A 195 6.65 1.94 12.05
CA PHE A 195 5.59 2.45 12.91
C PHE A 195 4.52 1.39 13.07
N GLU A 196 3.99 1.26 14.27
CA GLU A 196 2.85 0.40 14.54
C GLU A 196 1.55 1.20 14.49
N VAL A 197 0.60 0.71 13.69
CA VAL A 197 -0.71 1.32 13.47
C VAL A 197 -1.78 0.34 13.93
N PRO A 198 -2.38 0.54 15.11
CA PRO A 198 -3.50 -0.28 15.59
C PRO A 198 -4.72 -0.13 14.67
N VAL A 199 -5.39 -1.24 14.37
CA VAL A 199 -6.64 -1.19 13.60
C VAL A 199 -7.78 -0.78 14.52
N SER A 200 -8.36 0.39 14.27
CA SER A 200 -9.43 0.97 15.05
C SER A 200 -10.68 1.25 14.21
N ASN A 201 -11.86 1.11 14.79
CA ASN A 201 -13.12 1.56 14.23
C ASN A 201 -13.50 2.99 14.64
N GLN A 202 -12.56 3.72 15.20
CA GLN A 202 -12.68 5.13 15.57
C GLN A 202 -11.59 5.93 14.85
N VAL A 203 -11.94 7.16 14.46
CA VAL A 203 -10.97 8.09 13.89
C VAL A 203 -9.89 8.39 14.94
N SER A 204 -8.65 8.09 14.60
CA SER A 204 -7.49 8.41 15.43
C SER A 204 -6.25 8.53 14.55
N LEU A 205 -5.54 9.65 14.71
CA LEU A 205 -4.23 9.89 14.10
C LEU A 205 -3.16 9.83 15.17
#